data_fbbb72f992ccfc5bb35aa4c4bbdcb125
#
_entry.id   fbbb72f992ccfc5bb35aa4c4bbdcb125
#
_cell.length_a   1.000
_cell.length_b   1.000
_cell.length_c   1.000
_cell.angle_alpha   90.00
_cell.angle_beta   90.00
_cell.angle_gamma   90.00
#
_symmetry.space_group_name_H-M   'P 1'
#
loop_
_entity.id
_entity.type
_entity.pdbx_description
1 polymer ?
#
loop_
_entity_poly.entity_id
_entity_poly.type
_entity_poly.pdbx_seq_one_letter_code
_entity_poly.pdbx_strand_id
1 'polypeptide(L)'
;MAENSLNSLNSQSGQKRMRIALITNYNIYEKAGAAMQVALYLSAYPCEVLAASFNRDKILRMNRGRMSFTFLPMDELYARADMVIVLGGAGTILEAARRAAQRQTPILGINLGRVGYMAELEMSELSMLSRLFPSEDGAAPDYEIERRSMLHVELLNTAGAVRSVMYGLNDAVINNGSVARSVDIELYENGVPVTSYRADGLIVATPTGSTAYSMSAGGPVADPRVRCFCVTPICPHALAVRPLIFPDSAVLEIRNVCQREKMLFLTVDGRTNCELYRGETVRITRSALETSLVRLKDCGFYHRLRLKMTEHD
;
A
#
# COMPACT_ATOMS: atom_id res chain seq x y z
N MET A 1 -35.04 -31.11 -36.48
CA MET A 1 -34.44 -31.09 -35.12
C MET A 1 -32.99 -30.62 -35.12
N ALA A 2 -32.63 -29.64 -35.94
CA ALA A 2 -31.25 -29.12 -36.03
C ALA A 2 -31.13 -27.61 -35.85
N GLU A 3 -32.20 -26.88 -35.50
CA GLU A 3 -32.18 -25.45 -35.30
C GLU A 3 -32.14 -24.99 -33.82
N ASN A 4 -32.32 -25.93 -32.87
CA ASN A 4 -32.31 -25.60 -31.44
C ASN A 4 -30.91 -25.64 -30.76
N SER A 5 -29.86 -26.09 -31.48
CA SER A 5 -28.50 -26.20 -30.91
C SER A 5 -27.63 -24.97 -31.14
N LEU A 6 -28.04 -24.03 -31.99
CA LEU A 6 -27.27 -22.80 -32.29
C LEU A 6 -27.68 -21.59 -31.44
N ASN A 7 -28.83 -21.64 -30.76
CA ASN A 7 -29.31 -20.55 -29.91
C ASN A 7 -28.80 -20.59 -28.45
N SER A 8 -28.19 -21.70 -28.02
CA SER A 8 -27.61 -21.82 -26.67
C SER A 8 -26.19 -21.27 -26.54
N LEU A 9 -25.51 -20.99 -27.66
CA LEU A 9 -24.15 -20.42 -27.68
C LEU A 9 -24.12 -18.88 -27.70
N ASN A 10 -25.25 -18.22 -27.96
CA ASN A 10 -25.33 -16.76 -28.07
C ASN A 10 -25.88 -16.06 -26.82
N SER A 11 -26.22 -16.77 -25.74
CA SER A 11 -26.74 -16.15 -24.52
C SER A 11 -25.67 -15.79 -23.45
N GLN A 12 -24.37 -16.04 -23.73
CA GLN A 12 -23.27 -15.68 -22.82
C GLN A 12 -22.57 -14.33 -23.17
N SER A 13 -23.07 -13.54 -24.10
CA SER A 13 -22.41 -12.33 -24.60
C SER A 13 -22.71 -11.04 -23.82
N GLY A 14 -23.28 -11.11 -22.60
CA GLY A 14 -23.67 -9.92 -21.82
C GLY A 14 -22.94 -9.74 -20.48
N GLN A 15 -22.21 -10.73 -19.98
CA GLN A 15 -21.54 -10.59 -18.70
C GLN A 15 -20.20 -9.86 -18.88
N LYS A 16 -20.09 -8.63 -18.36
CA LYS A 16 -18.86 -7.84 -18.37
C LYS A 16 -17.75 -8.64 -17.69
N ARG A 17 -16.72 -9.05 -18.44
CA ARG A 17 -15.56 -9.76 -17.90
C ARG A 17 -14.82 -8.87 -16.90
N MET A 18 -14.50 -9.41 -15.73
CA MET A 18 -13.68 -8.71 -14.73
C MET A 18 -12.28 -8.46 -15.28
N ARG A 19 -11.80 -7.21 -15.24
CA ARG A 19 -10.47 -6.85 -15.70
C ARG A 19 -9.52 -6.81 -14.51
N ILE A 20 -8.56 -7.73 -14.50
CA ILE A 20 -7.61 -7.92 -13.40
C ILE A 20 -6.23 -7.50 -13.86
N ALA A 21 -5.69 -6.45 -13.27
CA ALA A 21 -4.30 -6.05 -13.49
C ALA A 21 -3.35 -6.90 -12.64
N LEU A 22 -2.35 -7.51 -13.28
CA LEU A 22 -1.36 -8.34 -12.61
C LEU A 22 -0.04 -7.59 -12.47
N ILE A 23 0.34 -7.26 -11.23
CA ILE A 23 1.49 -6.41 -10.90
C ILE A 23 2.53 -7.21 -10.13
N THR A 24 3.75 -7.26 -10.67
CA THR A 24 4.93 -7.80 -9.99
C THR A 24 6.21 -7.24 -10.63
N ASN A 25 7.36 -7.57 -10.06
CA ASN A 25 8.66 -7.31 -10.67
C ASN A 25 9.06 -8.47 -11.61
N TYR A 26 8.70 -8.35 -12.88
CA TYR A 26 9.03 -9.34 -13.93
C TYR A 26 10.52 -9.42 -14.27
N ASN A 27 11.40 -8.61 -13.65
CA ASN A 27 12.85 -8.77 -13.77
C ASN A 27 13.40 -9.89 -12.89
N ILE A 28 12.64 -10.31 -11.89
CA ILE A 28 12.99 -11.40 -10.98
C ILE A 28 12.25 -12.65 -11.45
N TYR A 29 13.02 -13.67 -11.83
CA TYR A 29 12.49 -14.89 -12.48
C TYR A 29 11.41 -15.59 -11.64
N GLU A 30 11.64 -15.76 -10.35
CA GLU A 30 10.71 -16.40 -9.41
C GLU A 30 9.38 -15.64 -9.33
N LYS A 31 9.46 -14.31 -9.27
CA LYS A 31 8.25 -13.45 -9.22
C LYS A 31 7.48 -13.46 -10.53
N ALA A 32 8.19 -13.45 -11.65
CA ALA A 32 7.58 -13.59 -12.96
C ALA A 32 6.93 -14.96 -13.13
N GLY A 33 7.57 -16.05 -12.63
CA GLY A 33 7.02 -17.40 -12.61
C GLY A 33 5.73 -17.49 -11.78
N ALA A 34 5.73 -16.90 -10.60
CA ALA A 34 4.53 -16.82 -9.74
C ALA A 34 3.38 -16.07 -10.44
N ALA A 35 3.67 -14.95 -11.11
CA ALA A 35 2.66 -14.23 -11.89
C ALA A 35 2.07 -15.08 -13.05
N MET A 36 2.89 -15.90 -13.70
CA MET A 36 2.39 -16.83 -14.72
C MET A 36 1.48 -17.91 -14.13
N GLN A 37 1.77 -18.41 -12.92
CA GLN A 37 0.89 -19.37 -12.24
C GLN A 37 -0.46 -18.73 -11.89
N VAL A 38 -0.46 -17.50 -11.36
CA VAL A 38 -1.69 -16.76 -11.07
C VAL A 38 -2.48 -16.50 -12.36
N ALA A 39 -1.83 -16.07 -13.45
CA ALA A 39 -2.49 -15.85 -14.72
C ALA A 39 -3.09 -17.15 -15.29
N LEU A 40 -2.39 -18.27 -15.15
CA LEU A 40 -2.89 -19.59 -15.55
C LEU A 40 -4.13 -19.97 -14.74
N TYR A 41 -4.10 -19.77 -13.42
CA TYR A 41 -5.27 -20.02 -12.57
C TYR A 41 -6.47 -19.15 -12.99
N LEU A 42 -6.24 -17.86 -13.23
CA LEU A 42 -7.27 -16.91 -13.65
C LEU A 42 -7.84 -17.24 -15.03
N SER A 43 -7.09 -17.93 -15.91
CA SER A 43 -7.57 -18.30 -17.25
C SER A 43 -8.78 -19.27 -17.26
N ALA A 44 -9.04 -19.94 -16.13
CA ALA A 44 -10.23 -20.78 -15.94
C ALA A 44 -11.52 -19.96 -15.65
N TYR A 45 -11.40 -18.64 -15.42
CA TYR A 45 -12.52 -17.78 -15.04
C TYR A 45 -12.82 -16.71 -16.10
N PRO A 46 -14.04 -16.16 -16.13
CA PRO A 46 -14.44 -15.15 -17.11
C PRO A 46 -13.83 -13.78 -16.79
N CYS A 47 -12.49 -13.65 -16.88
CA CYS A 47 -11.77 -12.43 -16.66
C CYS A 47 -10.82 -12.08 -17.82
N GLU A 48 -10.38 -10.84 -17.85
CA GLU A 48 -9.34 -10.32 -18.74
C GLU A 48 -8.12 -9.96 -17.87
N VAL A 49 -6.96 -10.56 -18.18
CA VAL A 49 -5.71 -10.27 -17.47
C VAL A 49 -4.98 -9.13 -18.14
N LEU A 50 -4.80 -8.02 -17.41
CA LEU A 50 -4.09 -6.84 -17.85
C LEU A 50 -2.66 -6.87 -17.35
N ALA A 51 -1.70 -6.44 -18.17
CA ALA A 51 -0.30 -6.33 -17.80
C ALA A 51 0.31 -5.04 -18.37
N ALA A 52 1.37 -4.54 -17.71
CA ALA A 52 2.04 -3.34 -18.18
C ALA A 52 2.81 -3.60 -19.49
N SER A 53 2.66 -2.70 -20.47
CA SER A 53 3.21 -2.84 -21.82
C SER A 53 4.74 -2.97 -21.84
N PHE A 54 5.44 -2.35 -20.91
CA PHE A 54 6.92 -2.47 -20.81
C PHE A 54 7.39 -3.87 -20.37
N ASN A 55 6.49 -4.72 -19.85
CA ASN A 55 6.78 -6.10 -19.50
C ASN A 55 6.41 -7.10 -20.62
N ARG A 56 5.84 -6.61 -21.73
CA ARG A 56 5.27 -7.44 -22.82
C ARG A 56 6.21 -8.54 -23.28
N ASP A 57 7.44 -8.20 -23.66
CA ASP A 57 8.38 -9.17 -24.22
C ASP A 57 8.79 -10.25 -23.24
N LYS A 58 8.88 -9.90 -21.94
CA LYS A 58 9.19 -10.85 -20.87
C LYS A 58 8.03 -11.82 -20.66
N ILE A 59 6.81 -11.26 -20.55
CA ILE A 59 5.60 -12.05 -20.36
C ILE A 59 5.37 -12.99 -21.54
N LEU A 60 5.48 -12.52 -22.79
CA LEU A 60 5.28 -13.35 -23.97
C LEU A 60 6.30 -14.50 -24.08
N ARG A 61 7.58 -14.25 -23.74
CA ARG A 61 8.60 -15.32 -23.69
C ARG A 61 8.29 -16.41 -22.67
N MET A 62 7.77 -16.03 -21.49
CA MET A 62 7.43 -16.98 -20.43
C MET A 62 6.10 -17.67 -20.69
N ASN A 63 5.13 -16.95 -21.23
CA ASN A 63 3.78 -17.43 -21.51
C ASN A 63 3.71 -18.51 -22.60
N ARG A 64 4.59 -18.46 -23.57
CA ARG A 64 4.62 -19.39 -24.72
C ARG A 64 3.25 -19.60 -25.38
N GLY A 65 2.41 -18.57 -25.44
CA GLY A 65 1.09 -18.60 -26.04
C GLY A 65 0.00 -19.33 -25.24
N ARG A 66 0.25 -19.66 -23.97
CA ARG A 66 -0.71 -20.43 -23.14
C ARG A 66 -1.92 -19.61 -22.66
N MET A 67 -1.74 -18.31 -22.47
CA MET A 67 -2.75 -17.42 -21.89
C MET A 67 -2.84 -16.12 -22.70
N SER A 68 -3.98 -15.45 -22.61
CA SER A 68 -4.19 -14.14 -23.22
C SER A 68 -3.89 -13.02 -22.22
N PHE A 69 -3.17 -11.99 -22.66
CA PHE A 69 -2.89 -10.77 -21.89
C PHE A 69 -3.23 -9.54 -22.72
N THR A 70 -3.85 -8.56 -22.08
CA THR A 70 -3.99 -7.21 -22.64
C THR A 70 -2.88 -6.33 -22.08
N PHE A 71 -2.06 -5.76 -22.96
CA PHE A 71 -0.92 -4.92 -22.58
C PHE A 71 -1.28 -3.45 -22.68
N LEU A 72 -1.09 -2.71 -21.58
CA LEU A 72 -1.45 -1.30 -21.46
C LEU A 72 -0.30 -0.49 -20.83
N PRO A 73 -0.19 0.81 -21.15
CA PRO A 73 0.62 1.74 -20.35
C PRO A 73 0.17 1.70 -18.89
N MET A 74 1.08 1.96 -17.95
CA MET A 74 0.81 1.79 -16.50
C MET A 74 -0.41 2.59 -16.03
N ASP A 75 -0.55 3.84 -16.45
CA ASP A 75 -1.67 4.69 -16.00
C ASP A 75 -3.02 4.22 -16.57
N GLU A 76 -3.03 3.73 -17.82
CA GLU A 76 -4.21 3.16 -18.44
C GLU A 76 -4.58 1.80 -17.81
N LEU A 77 -3.57 1.01 -17.42
CA LEU A 77 -3.75 -0.26 -16.75
C LEU A 77 -4.54 -0.09 -15.44
N TYR A 78 -4.10 0.85 -14.58
CA TYR A 78 -4.84 1.17 -13.34
C TYR A 78 -6.21 1.82 -13.62
N ALA A 79 -6.34 2.56 -14.72
CA ALA A 79 -7.60 3.19 -15.11
C ALA A 79 -8.66 2.19 -15.54
N ARG A 80 -8.24 1.09 -16.18
CA ARG A 80 -9.13 0.07 -16.74
C ARG A 80 -9.38 -1.11 -15.83
N ALA A 81 -8.49 -1.36 -14.86
CA ALA A 81 -8.60 -2.49 -13.96
C ALA A 81 -9.82 -2.36 -13.02
N ASP A 82 -10.61 -3.41 -12.93
CA ASP A 82 -11.66 -3.56 -11.91
C ASP A 82 -11.05 -4.06 -10.58
N MET A 83 -9.88 -4.74 -10.64
CA MET A 83 -9.09 -5.21 -9.50
C MET A 83 -7.61 -5.28 -9.87
N VAL A 84 -6.73 -5.09 -8.89
CA VAL A 84 -5.28 -5.26 -9.04
C VAL A 84 -4.82 -6.41 -8.16
N ILE A 85 -4.23 -7.44 -8.76
CA ILE A 85 -3.53 -8.50 -8.02
C ILE A 85 -2.04 -8.17 -8.01
N VAL A 86 -1.49 -8.02 -6.80
CA VAL A 86 -0.09 -7.65 -6.58
C VAL A 86 0.68 -8.81 -5.99
N LEU A 87 1.70 -9.28 -6.72
CA LEU A 87 2.58 -10.32 -6.23
C LEU A 87 3.91 -9.73 -5.76
N GLY A 88 4.20 -9.87 -4.48
CA GLY A 88 5.45 -9.38 -3.90
C GLY A 88 5.37 -9.12 -2.42
N GLY A 89 6.37 -8.43 -1.88
CA GLY A 89 6.40 -7.99 -0.49
C GLY A 89 5.73 -6.62 -0.29
N ALA A 90 5.77 -6.11 0.95
CA ALA A 90 5.13 -4.86 1.38
C ALA A 90 5.42 -3.67 0.46
N GLY A 91 6.68 -3.47 0.03
CA GLY A 91 7.03 -2.36 -0.85
C GLY A 91 6.36 -2.39 -2.23
N THR A 92 6.06 -3.60 -2.78
CA THR A 92 5.33 -3.72 -4.05
C THR A 92 3.85 -3.38 -3.85
N ILE A 93 3.27 -3.80 -2.72
CA ILE A 93 1.88 -3.50 -2.36
C ILE A 93 1.70 -2.00 -2.09
N LEU A 94 2.63 -1.35 -1.38
CA LEU A 94 2.61 0.10 -1.13
C LEU A 94 2.61 0.92 -2.43
N GLU A 95 3.45 0.54 -3.41
CA GLU A 95 3.47 1.23 -4.70
C GLU A 95 2.16 1.03 -5.48
N ALA A 96 1.62 -0.18 -5.48
CA ALA A 96 0.34 -0.46 -6.10
C ALA A 96 -0.80 0.29 -5.40
N ALA A 97 -0.80 0.34 -4.07
CA ALA A 97 -1.79 1.06 -3.25
C ALA A 97 -1.84 2.55 -3.60
N ARG A 98 -0.69 3.21 -3.68
CA ARG A 98 -0.59 4.62 -4.04
C ARG A 98 -1.22 4.93 -5.42
N ARG A 99 -1.02 4.04 -6.41
CA ARG A 99 -1.60 4.21 -7.75
C ARG A 99 -3.09 3.87 -7.78
N ALA A 100 -3.49 2.79 -7.12
CA ALA A 100 -4.86 2.31 -7.09
C ALA A 100 -5.79 3.23 -6.30
N ALA A 101 -5.29 3.87 -5.22
CA ALA A 101 -6.07 4.75 -4.36
C ALA A 101 -6.72 5.91 -5.12
N GLN A 102 -6.05 6.48 -6.13
CA GLN A 102 -6.60 7.56 -6.95
C GLN A 102 -7.90 7.19 -7.67
N ARG A 103 -8.16 5.90 -7.87
CA ARG A 103 -9.33 5.35 -8.55
C ARG A 103 -10.14 4.42 -7.67
N GLN A 104 -9.73 4.26 -6.42
CA GLN A 104 -10.33 3.34 -5.46
C GLN A 104 -10.37 1.87 -5.96
N THR A 105 -9.45 1.51 -6.87
CA THR A 105 -9.37 0.15 -7.40
C THR A 105 -8.94 -0.82 -6.30
N PRO A 106 -9.70 -1.90 -6.04
CA PRO A 106 -9.35 -2.87 -5.01
C PRO A 106 -8.04 -3.61 -5.32
N ILE A 107 -7.27 -3.90 -4.28
CA ILE A 107 -5.99 -4.60 -4.36
C ILE A 107 -6.06 -5.92 -3.60
N LEU A 108 -5.69 -7.01 -4.26
CA LEU A 108 -5.41 -8.29 -3.63
C LEU A 108 -3.89 -8.52 -3.60
N GLY A 109 -3.31 -8.59 -2.43
CA GLY A 109 -1.89 -8.90 -2.26
C GLY A 109 -1.64 -10.40 -2.18
N ILE A 110 -0.68 -10.91 -2.97
CA ILE A 110 -0.15 -12.28 -2.84
C ILE A 110 1.31 -12.17 -2.42
N ASN A 111 1.64 -12.76 -1.29
CA ASN A 111 2.97 -12.71 -0.72
C ASN A 111 3.97 -13.58 -1.52
N LEU A 112 5.14 -13.01 -1.83
CA LEU A 112 6.27 -13.72 -2.45
C LEU A 112 7.55 -13.57 -1.62
N GLY A 113 7.44 -13.53 -0.31
CA GLY A 113 8.59 -13.33 0.56
C GLY A 113 8.22 -13.49 2.02
N ARG A 114 8.81 -12.67 2.89
CA ARG A 114 8.43 -12.66 4.30
C ARG A 114 6.98 -12.20 4.45
N VAL A 115 6.24 -12.86 5.35
CA VAL A 115 4.84 -12.54 5.63
C VAL A 115 4.67 -11.06 5.95
N GLY A 116 3.77 -10.41 5.21
CA GLY A 116 3.42 -9.01 5.41
C GLY A 116 1.98 -8.85 5.93
N TYR A 117 1.68 -7.73 6.60
CA TYR A 117 0.34 -7.45 7.11
C TYR A 117 -0.68 -7.06 6.02
N MET A 118 -0.21 -6.73 4.81
CA MET A 118 -1.06 -6.24 3.72
C MET A 118 -1.43 -7.33 2.71
N ALA A 119 -0.55 -8.35 2.53
CA ALA A 119 -0.86 -9.47 1.66
C ALA A 119 -1.99 -10.32 2.26
N GLU A 120 -2.85 -10.84 1.40
CA GLU A 120 -3.98 -11.68 1.76
C GLU A 120 -3.68 -13.16 1.58
N LEU A 121 -3.00 -13.51 0.50
CA LEU A 121 -2.73 -14.89 0.12
C LEU A 121 -1.23 -15.18 0.06
N GLU A 122 -0.91 -16.46 0.27
CA GLU A 122 0.34 -17.09 -0.10
C GLU A 122 0.18 -17.86 -1.44
N MET A 123 1.29 -18.20 -2.10
CA MET A 123 1.23 -18.96 -3.36
C MET A 123 0.57 -20.34 -3.23
N SER A 124 0.59 -20.94 -2.04
CA SER A 124 -0.09 -22.20 -1.73
C SER A 124 -1.62 -22.08 -1.69
N GLU A 125 -2.15 -20.86 -1.63
CA GLU A 125 -3.57 -20.56 -1.40
C GLU A 125 -4.28 -20.02 -2.65
N LEU A 126 -3.70 -20.19 -3.85
CA LEU A 126 -4.27 -19.66 -5.10
C LEU A 126 -5.68 -20.16 -5.39
N SER A 127 -6.08 -21.32 -4.84
CA SER A 127 -7.46 -21.82 -4.96
C SER A 127 -8.50 -20.85 -4.42
N MET A 128 -8.14 -19.99 -3.44
CA MET A 128 -9.05 -18.97 -2.91
C MET A 128 -9.38 -17.86 -3.91
N LEU A 129 -8.63 -17.70 -5.01
CA LEU A 129 -8.96 -16.76 -6.07
C LEU A 129 -10.30 -17.08 -6.74
N SER A 130 -10.80 -18.33 -6.64
CA SER A 130 -12.15 -18.69 -7.10
C SER A 130 -13.24 -17.84 -6.46
N ARG A 131 -13.05 -17.42 -5.19
CA ARG A 131 -13.99 -16.57 -4.44
C ARG A 131 -14.17 -15.16 -5.04
N LEU A 132 -13.27 -14.73 -5.94
CA LEU A 132 -13.43 -13.47 -6.67
C LEU A 132 -14.52 -13.53 -7.74
N PHE A 133 -15.00 -14.70 -8.08
CA PHE A 133 -15.94 -14.94 -9.17
C PHE A 133 -17.23 -15.58 -8.65
N PRO A 134 -18.35 -15.42 -9.37
CA PRO A 134 -19.56 -16.16 -9.05
C PRO A 134 -19.28 -17.67 -9.07
N SER A 135 -19.87 -18.41 -8.15
CA SER A 135 -19.78 -19.87 -8.14
C SER A 135 -20.63 -20.51 -9.25
N GLU A 136 -20.41 -21.78 -9.52
CA GLU A 136 -21.14 -22.52 -10.57
C GLU A 136 -22.67 -22.60 -10.32
N ASP A 137 -23.08 -22.58 -9.07
CA ASP A 137 -24.50 -22.52 -8.63
C ASP A 137 -25.06 -21.07 -8.63
N GLY A 138 -24.29 -20.08 -9.09
CA GLY A 138 -24.72 -18.69 -9.27
C GLY A 138 -24.63 -17.83 -8.01
N ALA A 139 -23.98 -18.31 -6.94
CA ALA A 139 -23.74 -17.46 -5.77
C ALA A 139 -22.78 -16.30 -6.11
N ALA A 140 -23.00 -15.15 -5.48
CA ALA A 140 -22.18 -13.95 -5.69
C ALA A 140 -20.71 -14.19 -5.27
N PRO A 141 -19.76 -13.39 -5.79
CA PRO A 141 -18.38 -13.40 -5.29
C PRO A 141 -18.32 -13.22 -3.78
N ASP A 142 -17.41 -13.97 -3.15
CA ASP A 142 -17.31 -14.06 -1.70
C ASP A 142 -15.99 -13.45 -1.22
N TYR A 143 -15.97 -12.12 -1.12
CA TYR A 143 -14.85 -11.35 -0.58
C TYR A 143 -15.33 -10.04 0.03
N GLU A 144 -14.52 -9.49 0.92
CA GLU A 144 -14.74 -8.19 1.55
C GLU A 144 -13.74 -7.15 1.06
N ILE A 145 -14.13 -5.88 1.12
CA ILE A 145 -13.24 -4.74 0.88
C ILE A 145 -12.95 -4.06 2.20
N GLU A 146 -11.71 -4.18 2.66
CA GLU A 146 -11.19 -3.47 3.81
C GLU A 146 -10.56 -2.15 3.39
N ARG A 147 -11.13 -1.03 3.84
CA ARG A 147 -10.61 0.31 3.54
C ARG A 147 -9.55 0.72 4.54
N ARG A 148 -8.45 1.25 4.05
CA ARG A 148 -7.31 1.73 4.84
C ARG A 148 -7.12 3.21 4.62
N SER A 149 -7.08 3.98 5.72
CA SER A 149 -6.75 5.41 5.68
C SER A 149 -5.35 5.64 5.16
N MET A 150 -5.15 6.78 4.51
CA MET A 150 -3.85 7.22 4.00
C MET A 150 -3.49 8.59 4.56
N LEU A 151 -2.18 8.90 4.61
CA LEU A 151 -1.68 10.23 4.89
C LEU A 151 -1.77 11.09 3.64
N HIS A 152 -2.15 12.35 3.81
CA HIS A 152 -1.90 13.46 2.90
C HIS A 152 -0.79 14.30 3.50
N VAL A 153 0.35 14.37 2.81
CA VAL A 153 1.59 14.98 3.29
C VAL A 153 1.96 16.14 2.38
N GLU A 154 2.02 17.33 2.93
CA GLU A 154 2.45 18.54 2.25
C GLU A 154 3.78 19.02 2.80
N LEU A 155 4.72 19.32 1.91
CA LEU A 155 5.96 20.02 2.25
C LEU A 155 5.76 21.52 1.97
N LEU A 156 5.86 22.32 3.02
CA LEU A 156 5.66 23.78 2.98
C LEU A 156 7.00 24.49 3.10
N ASN A 157 7.21 25.49 2.27
CA ASN A 157 8.37 26.38 2.42
C ASN A 157 8.18 27.34 3.63
N THR A 158 9.18 28.16 3.92
CA THR A 158 9.18 29.13 5.04
C THR A 158 8.09 30.22 4.91
N ALA A 159 7.56 30.45 3.72
CA ALA A 159 6.45 31.37 3.47
C ALA A 159 5.08 30.67 3.56
N GLY A 160 5.04 29.37 3.87
CA GLY A 160 3.81 28.57 3.95
C GLY A 160 3.27 28.07 2.62
N ALA A 161 3.98 28.29 1.51
CA ALA A 161 3.57 27.79 0.21
C ALA A 161 3.92 26.30 0.04
N VAL A 162 3.01 25.52 -0.56
CA VAL A 162 3.20 24.08 -0.83
C VAL A 162 4.26 23.89 -1.91
N ARG A 163 5.32 23.14 -1.59
CA ARG A 163 6.38 22.72 -2.52
C ARG A 163 6.10 21.35 -3.14
N SER A 164 5.50 20.44 -2.36
CA SER A 164 5.25 19.07 -2.79
C SER A 164 4.07 18.50 -2.03
N VAL A 165 3.34 17.59 -2.68
CA VAL A 165 2.24 16.81 -2.09
C VAL A 165 2.51 15.34 -2.31
N MET A 166 2.36 14.54 -1.26
CA MET A 166 2.59 13.10 -1.27
C MET A 166 1.47 12.38 -0.53
N TYR A 167 1.29 11.10 -0.83
CA TYR A 167 0.31 10.23 -0.17
C TYR A 167 1.01 8.99 0.34
N GLY A 168 0.77 8.62 1.59
CA GLY A 168 1.33 7.43 2.23
C GLY A 168 0.27 6.52 2.82
N LEU A 169 0.43 5.22 2.63
CA LEU A 169 -0.40 4.21 3.28
C LEU A 169 0.14 3.85 4.67
N ASN A 170 1.49 3.80 4.82
CA ASN A 170 2.12 3.47 6.10
C ASN A 170 2.49 4.73 6.89
N ASP A 171 3.49 5.47 6.42
CA ASP A 171 4.13 6.49 7.24
C ASP A 171 4.80 7.61 6.44
N ALA A 172 5.01 8.73 7.13
CA ALA A 172 5.90 9.82 6.77
C ALA A 172 7.01 9.91 7.82
N VAL A 173 8.26 9.81 7.38
CA VAL A 173 9.45 9.81 8.23
C VAL A 173 10.28 11.05 7.96
N ILE A 174 10.63 11.78 9.01
CA ILE A 174 11.52 12.92 8.96
C ILE A 174 12.80 12.54 9.70
N ASN A 175 13.93 12.57 9.03
CA ASN A 175 15.23 12.24 9.62
C ASN A 175 16.37 13.05 8.98
N ASN A 176 17.59 12.89 9.50
CA ASN A 176 18.78 13.60 8.99
C ASN A 176 19.41 12.94 7.74
N GLY A 177 19.02 11.76 7.33
CA GLY A 177 19.70 11.03 6.27
C GLY A 177 21.15 10.59 6.57
N SER A 178 21.70 11.01 7.72
CA SER A 178 23.04 10.64 8.18
C SER A 178 22.97 9.85 9.48
N VAL A 179 23.84 8.86 9.65
CA VAL A 179 23.90 8.03 10.86
C VAL A 179 24.38 8.89 12.05
N ALA A 180 23.73 8.69 13.21
CA ALA A 180 24.11 9.25 14.52
C ALA A 180 24.13 10.78 14.60
N ARG A 181 23.24 11.47 13.90
CA ARG A 181 23.08 12.93 14.03
C ARG A 181 21.65 13.26 14.42
N SER A 182 21.47 13.74 15.66
CA SER A 182 20.17 14.20 16.15
C SER A 182 19.65 15.41 15.36
N VAL A 183 18.35 15.49 15.23
CA VAL A 183 17.59 16.59 14.65
C VAL A 183 16.79 17.29 15.74
N ASP A 184 16.58 18.59 15.58
CA ASP A 184 15.68 19.36 16.43
C ASP A 184 14.40 19.66 15.64
N ILE A 185 13.28 19.14 16.12
CA ILE A 185 11.97 19.16 15.44
C ILE A 185 10.93 19.67 16.41
N GLU A 186 10.04 20.55 15.97
CA GLU A 186 8.84 20.96 16.70
C GLU A 186 7.61 20.32 16.09
N LEU A 187 6.75 19.78 16.95
CA LEU A 187 5.45 19.22 16.59
C LEU A 187 4.33 20.14 17.04
N TYR A 188 3.42 20.43 16.14
CA TYR A 188 2.20 21.18 16.37
C TYR A 188 0.97 20.34 16.01
N GLU A 189 -0.13 20.56 16.73
CA GLU A 189 -1.47 20.04 16.40
C GLU A 189 -2.42 21.22 16.22
N ASN A 190 -3.04 21.32 15.04
CA ASN A 190 -3.98 22.41 14.72
C ASN A 190 -3.40 23.83 15.01
N GLY A 191 -2.11 24.02 14.74
CA GLY A 191 -1.38 25.26 14.99
C GLY A 191 -0.94 25.47 16.45
N VAL A 192 -1.30 24.57 17.38
CA VAL A 192 -0.90 24.63 18.79
C VAL A 192 0.38 23.81 19.02
N PRO A 193 1.41 24.36 19.69
CA PRO A 193 2.61 23.59 20.01
C PRO A 193 2.29 22.40 20.92
N VAL A 194 2.77 21.21 20.53
CA VAL A 194 2.64 19.98 21.34
C VAL A 194 3.94 19.73 22.11
N THR A 195 5.05 19.62 21.38
CA THR A 195 6.37 19.34 21.98
C THR A 195 7.49 19.56 20.98
N SER A 196 8.72 19.61 21.50
CA SER A 196 9.94 19.61 20.70
C SER A 196 10.71 18.30 20.93
N TYR A 197 11.25 17.75 19.84
CA TYR A 197 12.05 16.53 19.89
C TYR A 197 13.49 16.82 19.52
N ARG A 198 14.42 16.27 20.31
CA ARG A 198 15.80 16.04 19.91
C ARG A 198 16.00 14.54 19.77
N ALA A 199 16.05 14.06 18.53
CA ALA A 199 15.98 12.65 18.18
C ALA A 199 16.73 12.38 16.86
N ASP A 200 16.84 11.13 16.42
CA ASP A 200 17.35 10.81 15.09
C ASP A 200 16.30 11.09 13.99
N GLY A 201 15.05 11.18 14.39
CA GLY A 201 13.93 11.50 13.50
C GLY A 201 12.57 11.41 14.18
N LEU A 202 11.53 11.60 13.38
CA LEU A 202 10.13 11.48 13.79
C LEU A 202 9.34 10.74 12.72
N ILE A 203 8.49 9.80 13.14
CA ILE A 203 7.59 9.04 12.28
C ILE A 203 6.16 9.48 12.58
N VAL A 204 5.39 9.77 11.55
CA VAL A 204 3.93 9.88 11.62
C VAL A 204 3.35 8.72 10.81
N ALA A 205 2.68 7.80 11.48
CA ALA A 205 2.15 6.59 10.86
C ALA A 205 0.62 6.55 10.90
N THR A 206 0.02 5.95 9.87
CA THR A 206 -1.36 5.48 9.90
C THR A 206 -1.47 4.25 10.81
N PRO A 207 -2.69 3.79 11.16
CA PRO A 207 -2.86 2.50 11.83
C PRO A 207 -2.26 1.33 11.03
N THR A 208 -2.32 1.37 9.69
CA THR A 208 -1.65 0.38 8.83
C THR A 208 -0.14 0.41 9.00
N GLY A 209 0.46 1.60 9.01
CA GLY A 209 1.89 1.83 9.20
C GLY A 209 2.37 1.58 10.63
N SER A 210 1.47 1.51 11.62
CA SER A 210 1.83 1.21 13.02
C SER A 210 2.56 -0.12 13.19
N THR A 211 2.37 -1.06 12.25
CA THR A 211 3.07 -2.36 12.22
C THR A 211 4.31 -2.38 11.32
N ALA A 212 4.70 -1.22 10.76
CA ALA A 212 5.88 -1.04 9.91
C ALA A 212 7.04 -0.38 10.70
N TYR A 213 7.63 0.68 10.16
CA TYR A 213 8.79 1.33 10.80
C TYR A 213 8.45 1.95 12.16
N SER A 214 7.23 2.44 12.35
CA SER A 214 6.76 2.94 13.65
C SER A 214 6.91 1.89 14.77
N MET A 215 6.55 0.63 14.50
CA MET A 215 6.71 -0.46 15.46
C MET A 215 8.19 -0.69 15.82
N SER A 216 9.08 -0.69 14.84
CA SER A 216 10.52 -0.86 15.06
C SER A 216 11.13 0.29 15.87
N ALA A 217 10.56 1.49 15.80
CA ALA A 217 10.93 2.65 16.60
C ALA A 217 10.28 2.68 18.00
N GLY A 218 9.55 1.64 18.38
CA GLY A 218 8.87 1.54 19.69
C GLY A 218 7.49 2.21 19.74
N GLY A 219 6.89 2.47 18.59
CA GLY A 219 5.53 2.98 18.46
C GLY A 219 4.45 1.95 18.83
N PRO A 220 3.23 2.38 19.17
CA PRO A 220 2.13 1.50 19.48
C PRO A 220 1.62 0.79 18.23
N VAL A 221 1.14 -0.44 18.37
CA VAL A 221 0.38 -1.14 17.32
C VAL A 221 -1.07 -0.70 17.41
N ALA A 222 -1.61 -0.19 16.32
CA ALA A 222 -3.00 0.24 16.19
C ALA A 222 -3.78 -0.71 15.26
N ASP A 223 -4.99 -1.09 15.66
CA ASP A 223 -5.91 -1.79 14.76
C ASP A 223 -6.22 -0.89 13.55
N PRO A 224 -6.16 -1.41 12.32
CA PRO A 224 -6.41 -0.60 11.12
C PRO A 224 -7.76 0.11 11.05
N ARG A 225 -8.72 -0.30 11.85
CA ARG A 225 -10.06 0.32 11.96
C ARG A 225 -10.08 1.55 12.86
N VAL A 226 -9.04 1.76 13.68
CA VAL A 226 -8.96 2.94 14.57
C VAL A 226 -8.62 4.17 13.74
N ARG A 227 -9.29 5.28 14.01
CA ARG A 227 -9.06 6.56 13.35
C ARG A 227 -8.02 7.38 14.12
N CYS A 228 -6.73 7.18 13.81
CA CYS A 228 -5.66 7.88 14.50
C CYS A 228 -4.42 8.07 13.64
N PHE A 229 -3.51 8.93 14.12
CA PHE A 229 -2.11 8.98 13.73
C PHE A 229 -1.26 8.55 14.91
N CYS A 230 -0.25 7.71 14.66
CA CYS A 230 0.78 7.35 15.62
C CYS A 230 2.02 8.20 15.34
N VAL A 231 2.43 9.02 16.29
CA VAL A 231 3.64 9.85 16.19
C VAL A 231 4.71 9.25 17.07
N THR A 232 5.78 8.75 16.45
CA THR A 232 6.83 7.99 17.13
C THR A 232 8.18 8.62 16.89
N PRO A 233 8.88 9.15 17.92
CA PRO A 233 10.24 9.64 17.78
C PRO A 233 11.21 8.47 17.62
N ILE A 234 12.25 8.66 16.78
CA ILE A 234 13.30 7.67 16.54
C ILE A 234 14.48 8.01 17.46
N CYS A 235 14.84 7.12 18.37
CA CYS A 235 15.96 7.26 19.30
C CYS A 235 16.00 8.66 19.97
N PRO A 236 14.95 9.09 20.68
CA PRO A 236 14.93 10.41 21.33
C PRO A 236 15.98 10.47 22.45
N HIS A 237 16.65 11.64 22.59
CA HIS A 237 17.65 11.84 23.63
C HIS A 237 17.05 11.90 25.04
N ALA A 238 15.81 12.37 25.18
CA ALA A 238 15.14 12.45 26.47
C ALA A 238 14.45 11.14 26.82
N LEU A 239 14.82 10.53 27.95
CA LEU A 239 14.31 9.22 28.40
C LEU A 239 12.80 9.21 28.69
N ALA A 240 12.19 10.35 28.97
CA ALA A 240 10.77 10.48 29.29
C ALA A 240 9.87 10.59 28.05
N VAL A 241 10.45 10.74 26.86
CA VAL A 241 9.67 10.86 25.61
C VAL A 241 8.93 9.55 25.32
N ARG A 242 7.67 9.67 24.95
CA ARG A 242 6.81 8.55 24.57
C ARG A 242 6.17 8.83 23.21
N PRO A 243 5.85 7.79 22.42
CA PRO A 243 4.99 7.92 21.26
C PRO A 243 3.64 8.54 21.64
N LEU A 244 3.09 9.35 20.76
CA LEU A 244 1.79 10.01 20.93
C LEU A 244 0.80 9.49 19.89
N ILE A 245 -0.48 9.48 20.28
CA ILE A 245 -1.59 9.14 19.38
C ILE A 245 -2.47 10.38 19.24
N PHE A 246 -2.76 10.75 18.00
CA PHE A 246 -3.65 11.86 17.65
C PHE A 246 -4.86 11.33 16.89
N PRO A 247 -6.03 11.97 16.99
CA PRO A 247 -7.16 11.66 16.11
C PRO A 247 -6.77 11.91 14.64
N ASP A 248 -7.31 11.15 13.70
CA ASP A 248 -7.02 11.32 12.27
C ASP A 248 -7.63 12.61 11.66
N SER A 249 -8.43 13.33 12.44
CA SER A 249 -8.93 14.68 12.14
C SER A 249 -7.94 15.80 12.48
N ALA A 250 -6.84 15.49 13.18
CA ALA A 250 -5.82 16.46 13.52
C ALA A 250 -5.03 16.92 12.29
N VAL A 251 -4.65 18.18 12.27
CA VAL A 251 -3.64 18.72 11.36
C VAL A 251 -2.31 18.73 12.12
N LEU A 252 -1.41 17.82 11.77
CA LEU A 252 -0.08 17.75 12.36
C LEU A 252 0.89 18.55 11.52
N GLU A 253 1.68 19.42 12.17
CA GLU A 253 2.73 20.18 11.51
C GLU A 253 4.07 19.90 12.21
N ILE A 254 5.05 19.52 11.42
CA ILE A 254 6.40 19.19 11.89
C ILE A 254 7.37 20.15 11.25
N ARG A 255 8.01 20.99 12.09
CA ARG A 255 8.93 22.03 11.64
C ARG A 255 10.37 21.65 11.92
N ASN A 256 11.24 21.84 10.93
CA ASN A 256 12.69 21.74 11.10
C ASN A 256 13.20 23.02 11.78
N VAL A 257 13.62 22.90 13.05
CA VAL A 257 14.17 24.02 13.87
C VAL A 257 15.65 23.84 14.20
N CYS A 258 16.37 23.00 13.46
CA CYS A 258 17.78 22.77 13.66
C CYS A 258 18.56 24.10 13.59
N GLN A 259 19.40 24.39 14.61
CA GLN A 259 20.14 25.66 14.71
C GLN A 259 21.28 25.81 13.69
N ARG A 260 21.86 24.68 13.24
CA ARG A 260 22.85 24.65 12.15
C ARG A 260 22.10 24.32 10.86
N GLU A 261 22.61 24.78 9.72
CA GLU A 261 22.06 24.41 8.39
C GLU A 261 22.07 22.90 8.20
N LYS A 262 21.14 22.22 8.84
CA LYS A 262 20.90 20.80 8.69
C LYS A 262 19.71 20.62 7.77
N MET A 263 19.98 20.05 6.64
CA MET A 263 18.97 19.54 5.75
C MET A 263 18.46 18.21 6.31
N LEU A 264 17.16 18.14 6.57
CA LEU A 264 16.47 16.91 6.89
C LEU A 264 15.88 16.30 5.63
N PHE A 265 15.44 15.06 5.73
CA PHE A 265 14.77 14.37 4.64
C PHE A 265 13.39 13.92 5.09
N LEU A 266 12.42 14.18 4.23
CA LEU A 266 11.08 13.62 4.34
C LEU A 266 10.96 12.41 3.41
N THR A 267 10.65 11.26 3.97
CA THR A 267 10.41 10.01 3.23
C THR A 267 8.98 9.54 3.49
N VAL A 268 8.23 9.22 2.44
CA VAL A 268 6.86 8.68 2.55
C VAL A 268 6.84 7.26 2.01
N ASP A 269 6.34 6.32 2.82
CA ASP A 269 6.30 4.87 2.51
C ASP A 269 7.67 4.31 2.05
N GLY A 270 8.76 4.84 2.60
CA GLY A 270 10.13 4.40 2.32
C GLY A 270 10.67 4.71 0.92
N ARG A 271 9.98 5.54 0.10
CA ARG A 271 10.36 5.73 -1.31
C ARG A 271 10.63 7.15 -1.74
N THR A 272 9.84 8.09 -1.28
CA THR A 272 9.96 9.49 -1.71
C THR A 272 10.89 10.21 -0.75
N ASN A 273 11.96 10.78 -1.25
CA ASN A 273 12.94 11.51 -0.45
C ASN A 273 12.92 12.98 -0.87
N CYS A 274 12.38 13.85 -0.01
CA CYS A 274 12.35 15.29 -0.22
C CYS A 274 13.21 15.98 0.83
N GLU A 275 14.00 16.94 0.41
CA GLU A 275 14.77 17.79 1.30
C GLU A 275 13.85 18.72 2.09
N LEU A 276 14.03 18.76 3.40
CA LEU A 276 13.32 19.64 4.34
C LEU A 276 14.32 20.59 4.96
N TYR A 277 14.34 21.84 4.48
CA TYR A 277 15.26 22.86 4.95
C TYR A 277 14.81 23.47 6.28
N ARG A 278 15.73 24.18 6.94
CA ARG A 278 15.46 24.89 8.19
C ARG A 278 14.28 25.86 8.03
N GLY A 279 13.34 25.81 8.98
CA GLY A 279 12.13 26.65 8.99
C GLY A 279 11.01 26.18 8.08
N GLU A 280 11.25 25.17 7.23
CA GLU A 280 10.21 24.53 6.46
C GLU A 280 9.41 23.56 7.33
N THR A 281 8.19 23.28 6.89
CA THR A 281 7.21 22.51 7.67
C THR A 281 6.65 21.36 6.81
N VAL A 282 6.55 20.20 7.41
CA VAL A 282 5.75 19.09 6.88
C VAL A 282 4.39 19.14 7.55
N ARG A 283 3.33 19.31 6.75
CA ARG A 283 1.95 19.23 7.22
C ARG A 283 1.37 17.87 6.85
N ILE A 284 0.76 17.21 7.83
CA ILE A 284 0.19 15.87 7.67
C ILE A 284 -1.27 15.90 8.11
N THR A 285 -2.14 15.43 7.23
CA THR A 285 -3.56 15.27 7.47
C THR A 285 -4.03 13.91 6.96
N ARG A 286 -5.24 13.51 7.31
CA ARG A 286 -5.88 12.37 6.67
C ARG A 286 -6.16 12.68 5.21
N SER A 287 -5.76 11.77 4.33
CA SER A 287 -6.09 11.86 2.92
C SER A 287 -7.58 11.60 2.68
N ALA A 288 -8.16 12.27 1.67
CA ALA A 288 -9.45 11.90 1.10
C ALA A 288 -9.37 10.57 0.33
N LEU A 289 -8.16 10.15 -0.07
CA LEU A 289 -7.92 8.87 -0.71
C LEU A 289 -7.81 7.76 0.35
N GLU A 290 -8.33 6.59 0.03
CA GLU A 290 -8.21 5.37 0.82
C GLU A 290 -7.69 4.24 -0.05
N THR A 291 -7.01 3.29 0.54
CA THR A 291 -6.63 2.03 -0.13
C THR A 291 -7.66 0.96 0.18
N SER A 292 -8.21 0.34 -0.86
CA SER A 292 -9.15 -0.78 -0.75
C SER A 292 -8.41 -2.11 -0.86
N LEU A 293 -8.34 -2.87 0.23
CA LEU A 293 -7.72 -4.20 0.26
C LEU A 293 -8.81 -5.27 0.18
N VAL A 294 -8.63 -6.22 -0.73
CA VAL A 294 -9.50 -7.41 -0.84
C VAL A 294 -9.16 -8.38 0.26
N ARG A 295 -10.19 -8.88 0.94
CA ARG A 295 -10.10 -9.90 1.98
C ARG A 295 -10.90 -11.13 1.57
N LEU A 296 -10.22 -12.26 1.56
CA LEU A 296 -10.77 -13.58 1.23
C LEU A 296 -10.84 -14.48 2.45
N LYS A 297 -10.09 -14.17 3.50
CA LYS A 297 -9.98 -14.97 4.73
C LYS A 297 -10.70 -14.31 5.89
N ASP A 298 -11.44 -15.10 6.65
CA ASP A 298 -12.04 -14.68 7.93
C ASP A 298 -11.00 -14.62 9.05
N CYS A 299 -9.83 -14.06 8.78
CA CYS A 299 -8.81 -13.92 9.79
C CYS A 299 -8.61 -12.46 10.18
N GLY A 300 -8.94 -12.13 11.43
CA GLY A 300 -8.84 -10.78 11.96
C GLY A 300 -7.40 -10.27 12.04
N PHE A 301 -7.28 -8.95 12.21
CA PHE A 301 -5.98 -8.25 12.30
C PHE A 301 -5.04 -8.87 13.36
N TYR A 302 -5.54 -9.15 14.56
CA TYR A 302 -4.73 -9.68 15.66
C TYR A 302 -4.24 -11.11 15.42
N HIS A 303 -4.98 -11.91 14.63
CA HIS A 303 -4.49 -13.23 14.23
C HIS A 303 -3.27 -13.09 13.30
N ARG A 304 -3.36 -12.22 12.28
CA ARG A 304 -2.23 -11.93 11.37
C ARG A 304 -1.03 -11.33 12.11
N LEU A 305 -1.29 -10.44 13.08
CA LEU A 305 -0.27 -9.85 13.93
C LEU A 305 0.51 -10.93 14.70
N ARG A 306 -0.22 -11.85 15.35
CA ARG A 306 0.40 -12.94 16.10
C ARG A 306 1.25 -13.85 15.22
N LEU A 307 0.74 -14.28 14.07
CA LEU A 307 1.50 -15.12 13.15
C LEU A 307 2.83 -14.48 12.77
N LYS A 308 2.83 -13.19 12.45
CA LYS A 308 4.06 -12.48 12.08
C LYS A 308 5.03 -12.30 13.24
N MET A 309 4.55 -12.13 14.47
CA MET A 309 5.43 -12.00 15.64
C MET A 309 6.09 -13.33 16.02
N THR A 310 5.45 -14.48 15.75
CA THR A 310 5.99 -15.81 16.05
C THR A 310 6.90 -16.38 14.94
N GLU A 311 6.90 -15.86 13.74
CA GLU A 311 7.82 -16.28 12.66
C GLU A 311 9.26 -15.76 12.86
N HIS A 312 9.52 -14.96 13.86
CA HIS A 312 10.84 -14.38 14.15
C HIS A 312 11.54 -15.01 15.37
N ASP A 313 10.90 -15.97 16.02
CA ASP A 313 11.48 -16.84 17.03
C ASP A 313 11.85 -18.21 16.42
#